data_4b8019146b7f3ac62c83231f8706e934
#
_entry.id   4b8019146b7f3ac62c83231f8706e934
#
_cell.length_a   1.000
_cell.length_b   1.000
_cell.length_c   1.000
_cell.angle_alpha   90.00
_cell.angle_beta   90.00
_cell.angle_gamma   90.00
#
_symmetry.space_group_name_H-M   'P 1'
#
loop_
_entity.id
_entity.type
_entity.pdbx_description
1 polymer ?
#
loop_
_entity_poly.entity_id
_entity_poly.type
_entity_poly.pdbx_seq_one_letter_code
_entity_poly.pdbx_strand_id
1 'polypeptide(L)'
;MKKTLSIISPQLAAQWHPTKNGELTPEQVSAGSHKKVWWKCSEGSDHEWSTSPSKRTKSSQGCPFCAGQKASVTNSLASLYPELAQEWHPIKNENLTPEQVVAGSGKKVWWQCSNYPGHEWQASPANRIRGKGCPFCAGQKASVTNSLASLYPELAQEWHPIKNENLTPEQVVAGS
;
A
#
# COMPACT_ATOMS: atom_id res chain seq x y z
N MET A 1 -29.84 35.16 -1.11
CA MET A 1 -28.41 35.10 -1.48
C MET A 1 -28.05 33.69 -1.91
N LYS A 2 -27.28 33.51 -2.98
CA LYS A 2 -26.81 32.17 -3.39
C LYS A 2 -25.84 31.65 -2.33
N LYS A 3 -26.07 30.44 -1.79
CA LYS A 3 -25.16 29.75 -0.84
C LYS A 3 -23.99 29.17 -1.62
N THR A 4 -23.08 30.03 -2.10
CA THR A 4 -21.87 29.62 -2.85
C THR A 4 -20.83 28.98 -1.94
N LEU A 5 -19.90 28.22 -2.52
CA LEU A 5 -18.86 27.54 -1.77
C LEU A 5 -17.96 28.53 -1.03
N SER A 6 -17.58 29.62 -1.66
CA SER A 6 -16.74 30.69 -1.07
C SER A 6 -17.37 31.34 0.16
N ILE A 7 -18.70 31.47 0.19
CA ILE A 7 -19.42 32.03 1.34
C ILE A 7 -19.62 31.01 2.47
N ILE A 8 -20.01 29.78 2.13
CA ILE A 8 -20.35 28.73 3.12
C ILE A 8 -19.10 28.08 3.71
N SER A 9 -18.05 27.92 2.93
CA SER A 9 -16.82 27.24 3.34
C SER A 9 -15.60 27.88 2.69
N PRO A 10 -15.14 29.04 3.17
CA PRO A 10 -13.96 29.73 2.61
C PRO A 10 -12.70 28.85 2.64
N GLN A 11 -12.55 28.03 3.70
CA GLN A 11 -11.44 27.08 3.85
C GLN A 11 -11.43 26.01 2.76
N LEU A 12 -12.60 25.53 2.32
CA LEU A 12 -12.69 24.61 1.19
C LEU A 12 -12.47 25.35 -0.13
N ALA A 13 -12.96 26.58 -0.26
CA ALA A 13 -12.71 27.40 -1.44
C ALA A 13 -11.22 27.65 -1.67
N ALA A 14 -10.44 27.82 -0.60
CA ALA A 14 -8.98 27.96 -0.68
C ALA A 14 -8.25 26.70 -1.24
N GLN A 15 -8.91 25.54 -1.21
CA GLN A 15 -8.40 24.30 -1.80
C GLN A 15 -8.91 24.06 -3.24
N TRP A 16 -9.56 25.06 -3.83
CA TRP A 16 -9.98 24.98 -5.24
C TRP A 16 -8.76 24.88 -6.15
N HIS A 17 -8.78 23.91 -7.09
CA HIS A 17 -7.64 23.74 -7.97
C HIS A 17 -7.49 24.97 -8.90
N PRO A 18 -6.29 25.59 -8.97
CA PRO A 18 -6.12 26.88 -9.65
C PRO A 18 -6.39 26.86 -11.16
N THR A 19 -6.18 25.70 -11.81
CA THR A 19 -6.25 25.60 -13.28
C THR A 19 -7.21 24.52 -13.81
N LYS A 20 -7.40 23.41 -13.09
CA LYS A 20 -8.14 22.24 -13.62
C LYS A 20 -9.66 22.40 -13.67
N ASN A 21 -10.20 23.50 -13.15
CA ASN A 21 -11.63 23.80 -13.20
C ASN A 21 -12.01 24.75 -14.36
N GLY A 22 -11.06 25.09 -15.24
CA GLY A 22 -11.25 26.08 -16.29
C GLY A 22 -11.63 27.44 -15.69
N GLU A 23 -12.63 28.08 -16.23
CA GLU A 23 -13.11 29.40 -15.76
C GLU A 23 -14.07 29.29 -14.55
N LEU A 24 -14.41 28.07 -14.11
CA LEU A 24 -15.32 27.87 -12.99
C LEU A 24 -14.63 28.22 -11.66
N THR A 25 -15.28 29.09 -10.88
CA THR A 25 -14.74 29.59 -9.60
C THR A 25 -15.61 29.17 -8.40
N PRO A 26 -15.07 29.20 -7.16
CA PRO A 26 -15.85 28.88 -5.95
C PRO A 26 -17.05 29.79 -5.70
N GLU A 27 -17.03 31.01 -6.22
CA GLU A 27 -18.13 31.99 -6.13
C GLU A 27 -19.31 31.61 -7.02
N GLN A 28 -19.05 30.82 -8.08
CA GLN A 28 -20.08 30.41 -9.04
C GLN A 28 -20.70 29.07 -8.68
N VAL A 29 -20.10 28.31 -7.74
CA VAL A 29 -20.52 26.96 -7.39
C VAL A 29 -21.20 26.94 -6.03
N SER A 30 -22.39 26.30 -5.96
CA SER A 30 -23.10 26.08 -4.70
C SER A 30 -22.31 25.05 -3.82
N ALA A 31 -22.26 25.30 -2.51
CA ALA A 31 -21.70 24.37 -1.54
C ALA A 31 -22.38 22.97 -1.57
N GLY A 32 -23.67 22.91 -1.96
CA GLY A 32 -24.42 21.66 -2.14
C GLY A 32 -24.30 21.03 -3.54
N SER A 33 -23.48 21.56 -4.43
CA SER A 33 -23.37 21.07 -5.81
C SER A 33 -22.84 19.64 -5.85
N HIS A 34 -23.48 18.80 -6.71
CA HIS A 34 -23.06 17.44 -7.00
C HIS A 34 -22.10 17.34 -8.20
N LYS A 35 -21.87 18.44 -8.91
CA LYS A 35 -20.90 18.50 -10.02
C LYS A 35 -19.49 18.29 -9.45
N LYS A 36 -18.73 17.36 -10.03
CA LYS A 36 -17.33 17.13 -9.64
C LYS A 36 -16.48 18.33 -10.07
N VAL A 37 -15.60 18.75 -9.18
CA VAL A 37 -14.60 19.79 -9.41
C VAL A 37 -13.26 19.31 -8.87
N TRP A 38 -12.18 19.93 -9.33
CA TRP A 38 -10.83 19.61 -8.90
C TRP A 38 -10.44 20.42 -7.66
N TRP A 39 -9.73 19.75 -6.78
CA TRP A 39 -9.21 20.29 -5.52
C TRP A 39 -7.71 20.09 -5.46
N LYS A 40 -7.03 20.96 -4.73
CA LYS A 40 -5.61 20.89 -4.42
C LYS A 40 -5.41 21.09 -2.94
N CYS A 41 -4.65 20.21 -2.31
CA CYS A 41 -4.27 20.31 -0.90
C CYS A 41 -2.87 20.90 -0.77
N SER A 42 -2.63 21.71 0.26
CA SER A 42 -1.32 22.32 0.54
C SER A 42 -0.27 21.32 1.04
N GLU A 43 -0.73 20.18 1.61
CA GLU A 43 0.14 19.19 2.26
C GLU A 43 0.97 18.34 1.31
N GLY A 44 0.76 18.45 0.00
CA GLY A 44 1.54 17.75 -1.01
C GLY A 44 1.37 18.34 -2.40
N SER A 45 2.46 18.35 -3.16
CA SER A 45 2.48 18.91 -4.51
C SER A 45 1.58 18.15 -5.48
N ASP A 46 1.42 16.85 -5.27
CA ASP A 46 0.62 15.90 -6.07
C ASP A 46 -0.76 15.58 -5.45
N HIS A 47 -1.13 16.25 -4.34
CA HIS A 47 -2.44 16.09 -3.71
C HIS A 47 -3.53 16.80 -4.50
N GLU A 48 -3.86 16.24 -5.65
CA GLU A 48 -4.88 16.76 -6.57
C GLU A 48 -5.94 15.70 -6.85
N TRP A 49 -7.21 16.02 -6.61
CA TRP A 49 -8.30 15.07 -6.80
C TRP A 49 -9.59 15.75 -7.23
N SER A 50 -10.51 14.96 -7.75
CA SER A 50 -11.83 15.42 -8.18
C SER A 50 -12.93 14.84 -7.28
N THR A 51 -13.75 15.70 -6.72
CA THR A 51 -14.97 15.35 -5.98
C THR A 51 -15.96 16.50 -5.98
N SER A 52 -17.22 16.26 -5.59
CA SER A 52 -18.23 17.32 -5.56
C SER A 52 -18.13 18.16 -4.28
N PRO A 53 -18.46 19.47 -4.34
CA PRO A 53 -18.60 20.32 -3.16
C PRO A 53 -19.51 19.72 -2.08
N SER A 54 -20.65 19.15 -2.50
CA SER A 54 -21.60 18.51 -1.58
C SER A 54 -20.96 17.39 -0.73
N LYS A 55 -20.08 16.56 -1.30
CA LYS A 55 -19.35 15.53 -0.52
C LYS A 55 -18.39 16.14 0.47
N ARG A 56 -17.73 17.22 0.13
CA ARG A 56 -16.79 17.89 1.03
C ARG A 56 -17.47 18.65 2.16
N THR A 57 -18.60 19.29 1.88
CA THR A 57 -19.34 20.09 2.89
C THR A 57 -20.20 19.24 3.81
N LYS A 58 -20.87 18.19 3.29
CA LYS A 58 -21.80 17.35 4.08
C LYS A 58 -21.13 16.17 4.77
N SER A 59 -20.16 15.52 4.12
CA SER A 59 -19.53 14.30 4.62
C SER A 59 -18.14 14.56 5.18
N SER A 60 -17.70 15.81 5.29
CA SER A 60 -16.37 16.22 5.77
C SER A 60 -15.21 15.45 5.09
N GLN A 61 -15.42 15.02 3.85
CA GLN A 61 -14.38 14.31 3.10
C GLN A 61 -13.21 15.23 2.82
N GLY A 62 -12.10 14.98 3.49
CA GLY A 62 -10.85 15.71 3.31
C GLY A 62 -10.08 15.28 2.04
N CYS A 63 -8.80 15.60 2.04
CA CYS A 63 -7.87 15.14 1.03
C CYS A 63 -7.68 13.61 1.13
N PRO A 64 -7.91 12.83 0.06
CA PRO A 64 -7.78 11.37 0.10
C PRO A 64 -6.32 10.90 0.28
N PHE A 65 -5.37 11.74 -0.07
CA PHE A 65 -3.95 11.46 0.15
C PHE A 65 -3.56 11.63 1.61
N CYS A 66 -3.95 12.77 2.25
CA CYS A 66 -3.74 12.96 3.69
C CYS A 66 -4.48 11.91 4.54
N ALA A 67 -5.62 11.44 4.06
CA ALA A 67 -6.38 10.36 4.71
C ALA A 67 -5.79 8.95 4.44
N GLY A 68 -4.69 8.82 3.72
CA GLY A 68 -4.08 7.53 3.39
C GLY A 68 -4.91 6.62 2.48
N GLN A 69 -5.88 7.19 1.76
CA GLN A 69 -6.73 6.44 0.82
C GLN A 69 -6.12 6.33 -0.58
N LYS A 70 -5.24 7.27 -0.92
CA LYS A 70 -4.48 7.30 -2.18
C LYS A 70 -3.01 7.52 -1.90
N ALA A 71 -2.17 6.88 -2.69
CA ALA A 71 -0.74 7.08 -2.63
C ALA A 71 -0.32 8.39 -3.28
N SER A 72 0.72 8.99 -2.75
CA SER A 72 1.34 10.24 -3.18
C SER A 72 2.82 10.24 -2.80
N VAL A 73 3.54 11.24 -3.22
CA VAL A 73 4.95 11.44 -2.82
C VAL A 73 5.12 11.64 -1.30
N THR A 74 4.06 11.96 -0.57
CA THR A 74 4.12 12.18 0.88
C THR A 74 3.81 10.95 1.72
N ASN A 75 3.24 9.89 1.13
CA ASN A 75 2.73 8.74 1.89
C ASN A 75 2.94 7.37 1.22
N SER A 76 3.56 7.32 0.04
CA SER A 76 3.81 6.06 -0.66
C SER A 76 4.86 5.21 0.05
N LEU A 77 4.85 3.91 -0.21
CA LEU A 77 5.86 2.98 0.29
C LEU A 77 7.25 3.37 -0.21
N ALA A 78 7.37 3.67 -1.51
CA ALA A 78 8.65 4.07 -2.11
C ALA A 78 9.23 5.33 -1.49
N SER A 79 8.38 6.32 -1.19
CA SER A 79 8.84 7.60 -0.63
C SER A 79 9.24 7.51 0.83
N LEU A 80 8.48 6.75 1.64
CA LEU A 80 8.72 6.68 3.08
C LEU A 80 9.65 5.54 3.50
N TYR A 81 9.70 4.48 2.72
CA TYR A 81 10.47 3.27 3.01
C TYR A 81 11.18 2.73 1.75
N PRO A 82 12.13 3.49 1.17
CA PRO A 82 12.78 3.12 -0.08
C PRO A 82 13.52 1.78 0.01
N GLU A 83 14.07 1.44 1.17
CA GLU A 83 14.74 0.15 1.38
C GLU A 83 13.76 -1.02 1.32
N LEU A 84 12.55 -0.88 1.89
CA LEU A 84 11.50 -1.89 1.73
C LEU A 84 11.01 -1.98 0.29
N ALA A 85 10.97 -0.88 -0.43
CA ALA A 85 10.57 -0.87 -1.82
C ALA A 85 11.52 -1.68 -2.73
N GLN A 86 12.79 -1.85 -2.35
CA GLN A 86 13.75 -2.71 -3.05
C GLN A 86 13.39 -4.21 -2.95
N GLU A 87 12.66 -4.61 -1.92
CA GLU A 87 12.14 -5.98 -1.79
C GLU A 87 10.79 -6.20 -2.49
N TRP A 88 10.29 -5.19 -3.20
CA TRP A 88 9.07 -5.32 -4.01
C TRP A 88 9.26 -6.33 -5.12
N HIS A 89 8.37 -7.32 -5.20
CA HIS A 89 8.54 -8.36 -6.21
C HIS A 89 8.40 -7.78 -7.62
N PRO A 90 9.40 -7.97 -8.51
CA PRO A 90 9.48 -7.25 -9.78
C PRO A 90 8.36 -7.63 -10.78
N ILE A 91 7.77 -8.81 -10.65
CA ILE A 91 6.81 -9.35 -11.63
C ILE A 91 5.43 -9.62 -11.00
N LYS A 92 5.37 -10.24 -9.81
CA LYS A 92 4.11 -10.77 -9.24
C LYS A 92 3.11 -9.72 -8.78
N ASN A 93 3.50 -8.46 -8.72
CA ASN A 93 2.60 -7.34 -8.46
C ASN A 93 2.03 -6.70 -9.73
N GLU A 94 2.28 -7.32 -10.88
CA GLU A 94 1.82 -6.83 -12.19
C GLU A 94 2.26 -5.37 -12.44
N ASN A 95 1.30 -4.49 -12.73
CA ASN A 95 1.56 -3.06 -12.96
C ASN A 95 1.55 -2.22 -11.67
N LEU A 96 1.35 -2.85 -10.50
CA LEU A 96 1.34 -2.12 -9.22
C LEU A 96 2.77 -1.87 -8.76
N THR A 97 3.09 -0.62 -8.48
CA THR A 97 4.42 -0.20 -8.03
C THR A 97 4.42 0.34 -6.59
N PRO A 98 5.59 0.38 -5.90
CA PRO A 98 5.66 0.90 -4.54
C PRO A 98 5.25 2.38 -4.40
N GLU A 99 5.36 3.17 -5.46
CA GLU A 99 4.91 4.58 -5.52
C GLU A 99 3.38 4.69 -5.48
N GLN A 100 2.69 3.65 -5.98
CA GLN A 100 1.23 3.61 -6.07
C GLN A 100 0.56 3.04 -4.83
N VAL A 101 1.35 2.60 -3.85
CA VAL A 101 0.87 1.95 -2.63
C VAL A 101 1.20 2.80 -1.41
N VAL A 102 0.18 3.10 -0.60
CA VAL A 102 0.36 3.78 0.69
C VAL A 102 1.15 2.89 1.64
N ALA A 103 2.15 3.45 2.33
CA ALA A 103 3.01 2.73 3.26
C ALA A 103 2.21 1.96 4.33
N GLY A 104 1.13 2.55 4.86
CA GLY A 104 0.23 1.93 5.83
C GLY A 104 -0.80 0.95 5.26
N SER A 105 -0.72 0.60 3.97
CA SER A 105 -1.71 -0.27 3.33
C SER A 105 -1.78 -1.66 3.97
N GLY A 106 -3.00 -2.11 4.25
CA GLY A 106 -3.30 -3.48 4.69
C GLY A 106 -3.44 -4.51 3.55
N LYS A 107 -3.45 -4.06 2.30
CA LYS A 107 -3.54 -4.95 1.13
C LYS A 107 -2.26 -5.75 0.98
N LYS A 108 -2.36 -7.08 0.84
CA LYS A 108 -1.20 -7.94 0.60
C LYS A 108 -0.64 -7.72 -0.79
N VAL A 109 0.68 -7.65 -0.87
CA VAL A 109 1.47 -7.58 -2.10
C VAL A 109 2.60 -8.61 -2.03
N TRP A 110 3.21 -8.92 -3.16
CA TRP A 110 4.33 -9.83 -3.24
C TRP A 110 5.65 -9.12 -2.93
N TRP A 111 6.48 -9.83 -2.18
CA TRP A 111 7.84 -9.42 -1.79
C TRP A 111 8.84 -10.48 -2.23
N GLN A 112 10.05 -10.04 -2.53
CA GLN A 112 11.21 -10.88 -2.80
C GLN A 112 12.31 -10.53 -1.80
N CYS A 113 12.92 -11.54 -1.20
CA CYS A 113 13.96 -11.34 -0.21
C CYS A 113 15.25 -10.81 -0.86
N SER A 114 15.85 -9.78 -0.27
CA SER A 114 17.12 -9.22 -0.72
C SER A 114 18.27 -10.21 -0.54
N ASN A 115 18.24 -11.05 0.50
CA ASN A 115 19.29 -12.04 0.77
C ASN A 115 19.16 -13.29 -0.10
N TYR A 116 17.91 -13.71 -0.42
CA TYR A 116 17.64 -14.94 -1.16
C TYR A 116 16.50 -14.71 -2.14
N PRO A 117 16.77 -14.43 -3.41
CA PRO A 117 15.73 -14.14 -4.42
C PRO A 117 14.66 -15.21 -4.60
N GLY A 118 14.96 -16.48 -4.23
CA GLY A 118 13.97 -17.57 -4.23
C GLY A 118 12.97 -17.51 -3.06
N HIS A 119 13.19 -16.64 -2.07
CA HIS A 119 12.24 -16.41 -0.99
C HIS A 119 11.21 -15.36 -1.40
N GLU A 120 10.05 -15.81 -1.78
CA GLU A 120 8.95 -14.96 -2.24
C GLU A 120 7.71 -15.18 -1.36
N TRP A 121 7.09 -14.09 -0.91
CA TRP A 121 5.92 -14.18 -0.04
C TRP A 121 4.98 -13.00 -0.19
N GLN A 122 3.78 -13.14 0.34
CA GLN A 122 2.81 -12.06 0.43
C GLN A 122 2.75 -11.50 1.85
N ALA A 123 2.83 -10.19 1.95
CA ALA A 123 2.58 -9.44 3.18
C ALA A 123 2.02 -8.05 2.85
N SER A 124 1.32 -7.42 3.80
CA SER A 124 0.92 -6.04 3.62
C SER A 124 2.10 -5.09 3.92
N PRO A 125 2.20 -3.93 3.24
CA PRO A 125 3.16 -2.90 3.59
C PRO A 125 3.12 -2.54 5.07
N ALA A 126 1.92 -2.38 5.65
CA ALA A 126 1.74 -2.11 7.08
C ALA A 126 2.42 -3.16 8.00
N ASN A 127 2.42 -4.44 7.62
CA ASN A 127 3.12 -5.48 8.38
C ASN A 127 4.64 -5.41 8.18
N ARG A 128 5.08 -5.08 6.98
CA ARG A 128 6.50 -4.95 6.66
C ARG A 128 7.15 -3.80 7.45
N ILE A 129 6.54 -2.63 7.49
CA ILE A 129 7.04 -1.48 8.26
C ILE A 129 7.03 -1.71 9.78
N ARG A 130 6.21 -2.66 10.27
CA ARG A 130 6.24 -3.11 11.67
C ARG A 130 7.33 -4.14 11.96
N GLY A 131 8.25 -4.37 11.03
CA GLY A 131 9.38 -5.27 11.21
C GLY A 131 9.14 -6.73 10.85
N LYS A 132 7.99 -7.10 10.27
CA LYS A 132 7.77 -8.47 9.77
C LYS A 132 8.58 -8.69 8.49
N GLY A 133 9.72 -9.35 8.63
CA GLY A 133 10.65 -9.68 7.55
C GLY A 133 10.24 -10.86 6.69
N CYS A 134 11.25 -11.44 6.02
CA CYS A 134 11.10 -12.66 5.23
C CYS A 134 10.78 -13.85 6.15
N PRO A 135 9.63 -14.56 5.96
CA PRO A 135 9.24 -15.67 6.82
C PRO A 135 10.15 -16.89 6.68
N PHE A 136 10.86 -17.03 5.58
CA PHE A 136 11.84 -18.10 5.36
C PHE A 136 13.12 -17.82 6.12
N CYS A 137 13.68 -16.60 6.06
CA CYS A 137 14.84 -16.21 6.85
C CYS A 137 14.56 -16.24 8.36
N ALA A 138 13.30 -15.97 8.76
CA ALA A 138 12.85 -16.05 10.15
C ALA A 138 12.54 -17.48 10.62
N GLY A 139 12.75 -18.50 9.80
CA GLY A 139 12.45 -19.90 10.14
C GLY A 139 10.96 -20.22 10.32
N GLN A 140 10.07 -19.38 9.83
CA GLN A 140 8.62 -19.59 9.91
C GLN A 140 8.06 -20.41 8.76
N LYS A 141 8.82 -20.50 7.66
CA LYS A 141 8.49 -21.28 6.47
C LYS A 141 9.72 -22.01 5.98
N ALA A 142 9.52 -23.25 5.54
CA ALA A 142 10.56 -24.03 4.91
C ALA A 142 10.88 -23.55 3.50
N SER A 143 12.12 -23.64 3.12
CA SER A 143 12.68 -23.35 1.80
C SER A 143 13.92 -24.19 1.56
N VAL A 144 14.49 -24.12 0.39
CA VAL A 144 15.78 -24.77 0.07
C VAL A 144 16.93 -24.29 0.94
N THR A 145 16.80 -23.17 1.65
CA THR A 145 17.87 -22.63 2.51
C THR A 145 17.77 -23.07 3.97
N ASN A 146 16.64 -23.63 4.41
CA ASN A 146 16.41 -23.93 5.82
C ASN A 146 15.59 -25.21 6.06
N SER A 147 15.24 -25.97 5.03
CA SER A 147 14.48 -27.22 5.20
C SER A 147 15.32 -28.34 5.78
N LEU A 148 14.66 -29.30 6.42
CA LEU A 148 15.29 -30.52 6.92
C LEU A 148 16.01 -31.26 5.79
N ALA A 149 15.36 -31.41 4.64
CA ALA A 149 15.95 -32.08 3.48
C ALA A 149 17.24 -31.40 2.98
N SER A 150 17.30 -30.07 3.04
CA SER A 150 18.46 -29.32 2.54
C SER A 150 19.61 -29.28 3.52
N LEU A 151 19.34 -29.13 4.83
CA LEU A 151 20.38 -28.98 5.85
C LEU A 151 20.81 -30.32 6.46
N TYR A 152 19.93 -31.31 6.50
CA TYR A 152 20.18 -32.62 7.10
C TYR A 152 19.62 -33.74 6.18
N PRO A 153 20.23 -33.94 4.99
CA PRO A 153 19.71 -34.90 4.01
C PRO A 153 19.72 -36.34 4.52
N GLU A 154 20.64 -36.67 5.42
CA GLU A 154 20.73 -38.01 6.04
C GLU A 154 19.51 -38.25 6.96
N LEU A 155 19.17 -37.28 7.81
CA LEU A 155 17.94 -37.36 8.62
C LEU A 155 16.66 -37.38 7.77
N ALA A 156 16.67 -36.71 6.65
CA ALA A 156 15.54 -36.71 5.74
C ALA A 156 15.27 -38.11 5.13
N GLN A 157 16.29 -38.96 5.00
CA GLN A 157 16.15 -40.36 4.57
C GLN A 157 15.44 -41.24 5.61
N GLU A 158 15.50 -40.88 6.88
CA GLU A 158 14.77 -41.57 7.95
C GLU A 158 13.31 -41.13 8.07
N TRP A 159 12.87 -40.18 7.25
CA TRP A 159 11.51 -39.66 7.24
C TRP A 159 10.51 -40.74 6.91
N HIS A 160 9.56 -40.99 7.81
CA HIS A 160 8.60 -42.08 7.62
C HIS A 160 7.63 -41.77 6.48
N PRO A 161 7.56 -42.61 5.43
CA PRO A 161 6.87 -42.26 4.18
C PRO A 161 5.33 -42.16 4.30
N ILE A 162 4.73 -42.73 5.36
CA ILE A 162 3.27 -42.81 5.50
C ILE A 162 2.79 -42.05 6.76
N LYS A 163 3.50 -42.16 7.90
CA LYS A 163 3.02 -41.63 9.20
C LYS A 163 3.01 -40.09 9.26
N ASN A 164 3.68 -39.43 8.37
CA ASN A 164 3.73 -37.96 8.29
C ASN A 164 2.70 -37.40 7.27
N GLU A 165 1.78 -38.26 6.83
CA GLU A 165 0.75 -37.90 5.85
C GLU A 165 1.36 -37.29 4.57
N ASN A 166 0.97 -36.04 4.25
CA ASN A 166 1.49 -35.31 3.06
C ASN A 166 2.67 -34.38 3.40
N LEU A 167 3.17 -34.40 4.65
CA LEU A 167 4.28 -33.56 5.04
C LEU A 167 5.60 -34.19 4.62
N THR A 168 6.44 -33.43 3.92
CA THR A 168 7.75 -33.89 3.43
C THR A 168 8.90 -33.16 4.13
N PRO A 169 10.14 -33.72 4.13
CA PRO A 169 11.29 -33.07 4.75
C PRO A 169 11.64 -31.69 4.15
N GLU A 170 11.25 -31.44 2.90
CA GLU A 170 11.40 -30.14 2.23
C GLU A 170 10.45 -29.08 2.80
N GLN A 171 9.33 -29.52 3.39
CA GLN A 171 8.31 -28.64 3.96
C GLN A 171 8.52 -28.34 5.44
N VAL A 172 9.50 -28.94 6.07
CA VAL A 172 9.82 -28.79 7.48
C VAL A 172 11.11 -27.97 7.63
N VAL A 173 11.04 -26.94 8.48
CA VAL A 173 12.24 -26.15 8.84
C VAL A 173 13.12 -27.00 9.76
N ALA A 174 14.42 -27.05 9.47
CA ALA A 174 15.37 -27.73 10.34
C ALA A 174 15.44 -27.03 11.72
N GLY A 175 15.18 -27.80 12.80
CA GLY A 175 15.14 -27.26 14.15
C GLY A 175 13.81 -26.69 14.62
N SER A 176 12.71 -26.95 13.88
CA SER A 176 11.34 -26.63 14.32
C SER A 176 10.78 -27.71 15.24
#